data_a3eb62a36cf300d04e7438afc0612204
#
_entry.id   a3eb62a36cf300d04e7438afc0612204
#
_cell.length_a   1.000
_cell.length_b   1.000
_cell.length_c   1.000
_cell.angle_alpha   90.00
_cell.angle_beta   90.00
_cell.angle_gamma   90.00
#
_symmetry.space_group_name_H-M   'P 1'
#
loop_
_entity.id
_entity.type
_entity.pdbx_description
1 polymer ?
#
loop_
_entity_poly.entity_id
_entity_poly.type
_entity_poly.pdbx_seq_one_letter_code
_entity_poly.pdbx_strand_id
1 'polypeptide(L)'
;PNKYNLIQCGWREYIDLFTSDKDLKVVVSRYNEDTSWTNKLNYESIIFNKNESDNHLYENNLPNVGRETHTFMSYIIDNYDNLPNYVAFVQGNPFDHCDNVINEINGFDFKSEFLPLGRVNRYNMEYESIDDQMRSFGETMGINITFPSYNVPGAQHIISRRLIRKHPIEFYKKIIVAR
;
A
#
# COMPACT_ATOMS: atom_id res chain seq x y z
N PRO A 1 18.12 -37.92 -14.17
CA PRO A 1 17.64 -36.55 -13.88
C PRO A 1 16.13 -36.56 -14.00
N ASN A 2 15.49 -36.29 -12.85
CA ASN A 2 14.06 -36.45 -12.63
C ASN A 2 13.31 -35.33 -13.33
N LYS A 3 12.52 -35.62 -14.33
CA LYS A 3 11.69 -34.71 -15.13
C LYS A 3 10.59 -33.98 -14.32
N TYR A 4 10.40 -34.30 -13.05
CA TYR A 4 9.31 -33.78 -12.21
C TYR A 4 9.67 -32.54 -11.41
N ASN A 5 10.95 -32.13 -11.31
CA ASN A 5 11.35 -30.92 -10.54
C ASN A 5 11.26 -29.61 -11.35
N LEU A 6 11.01 -29.68 -12.65
CA LEU A 6 10.83 -28.45 -13.48
C LEU A 6 9.39 -27.93 -13.49
N ILE A 7 8.43 -28.72 -13.00
CA ILE A 7 7.01 -28.35 -13.06
C ILE A 7 6.57 -27.51 -11.87
N GLN A 8 7.21 -27.63 -10.70
CA GLN A 8 6.80 -26.86 -9.51
C GLN A 8 7.28 -25.41 -9.47
N CYS A 9 8.38 -25.05 -10.14
CA CYS A 9 8.78 -23.64 -10.29
C CYS A 9 8.02 -22.89 -11.39
N GLY A 10 7.58 -23.57 -12.45
CA GLY A 10 6.99 -22.95 -13.63
C GLY A 10 5.54 -22.49 -13.47
N TRP A 11 4.78 -23.04 -12.53
CA TRP A 11 3.34 -22.68 -12.41
C TRP A 11 3.10 -21.34 -11.76
N ARG A 12 3.93 -20.88 -10.83
CA ARG A 12 3.80 -19.54 -10.23
C ARG A 12 4.19 -18.44 -11.22
N GLU A 13 5.26 -18.62 -11.97
CA GLU A 13 5.65 -17.71 -13.06
C GLU A 13 4.64 -17.74 -14.23
N TYR A 14 4.00 -18.88 -14.48
CA TYR A 14 3.02 -19.04 -15.56
C TYR A 14 1.67 -18.37 -15.23
N ILE A 15 1.26 -18.35 -13.96
CA ILE A 15 0.05 -17.63 -13.50
C ILE A 15 0.27 -16.12 -13.63
N ASP A 16 1.47 -15.62 -13.35
CA ASP A 16 1.80 -14.20 -13.52
C ASP A 16 1.80 -13.74 -15.00
N LEU A 17 1.97 -14.67 -15.96
CA LEU A 17 1.89 -14.38 -17.40
C LEU A 17 0.45 -14.33 -17.96
N PHE A 18 -0.55 -14.84 -17.24
CA PHE A 18 -1.95 -14.90 -17.68
C PHE A 18 -2.90 -14.00 -16.90
N THR A 19 -2.47 -13.42 -15.77
CA THR A 19 -3.20 -12.33 -15.14
C THR A 19 -2.99 -11.09 -16.00
N SER A 20 -4.06 -10.41 -16.39
CA SER A 20 -4.01 -9.12 -17.07
C SER A 20 -3.00 -8.23 -16.32
N ASP A 21 -1.97 -7.69 -17.01
CA ASP A 21 -0.99 -6.79 -16.40
C ASP A 21 -1.64 -5.57 -15.72
N LYS A 22 -2.93 -5.35 -15.98
CA LYS A 22 -3.75 -4.24 -15.50
C LYS A 22 -4.65 -4.59 -14.30
N ASP A 23 -4.30 -5.61 -13.52
CA ASP A 23 -5.01 -5.96 -12.29
C ASP A 23 -4.57 -5.03 -11.15
N LEU A 24 -5.44 -4.07 -10.80
CA LEU A 24 -5.25 -3.08 -9.74
C LEU A 24 -6.46 -3.06 -8.82
N LYS A 25 -6.23 -3.08 -7.51
CA LYS A 25 -7.24 -2.82 -6.48
C LYS A 25 -6.92 -1.55 -5.71
N VAL A 26 -7.96 -0.83 -5.31
CA VAL A 26 -7.83 0.39 -4.51
C VAL A 26 -8.24 0.10 -3.07
N VAL A 27 -7.31 0.27 -2.14
CA VAL A 27 -7.52 0.06 -0.71
C VAL A 27 -7.62 1.40 -0.01
N VAL A 28 -8.77 1.66 0.56
CA VAL A 28 -9.12 2.94 1.19
C VAL A 28 -9.14 2.80 2.70
N SER A 29 -8.36 3.64 3.40
CA SER A 29 -8.41 3.75 4.87
C SER A 29 -9.36 4.89 5.25
N ARG A 30 -10.54 4.57 5.77
CA ARG A 30 -11.59 5.51 6.14
C ARG A 30 -11.76 5.59 7.65
N TYR A 31 -12.04 6.81 8.17
CA TYR A 31 -12.59 7.01 9.52
C TYR A 31 -14.02 7.59 9.45
N ASN A 32 -14.18 8.85 9.03
CA ASN A 32 -15.48 9.53 8.89
C ASN A 32 -15.69 10.11 7.48
N GLU A 33 -14.73 9.98 6.61
CA GLU A 33 -14.73 10.63 5.31
C GLU A 33 -15.81 10.05 4.40
N ASP A 34 -16.35 10.88 3.50
CA ASP A 34 -17.16 10.43 2.38
C ASP A 34 -16.27 9.76 1.33
N THR A 35 -16.50 8.47 1.13
CA THR A 35 -15.77 7.66 0.15
C THR A 35 -16.52 7.47 -1.16
N SER A 36 -17.62 8.21 -1.40
CA SER A 36 -18.41 8.13 -2.65
C SER A 36 -17.60 8.44 -3.91
N TRP A 37 -16.47 9.14 -3.78
CA TRP A 37 -15.54 9.39 -4.87
C TRP A 37 -14.99 8.10 -5.50
N THR A 38 -14.94 6.98 -4.75
CA THR A 38 -14.51 5.68 -5.27
C THR A 38 -15.37 5.16 -6.41
N ASN A 39 -16.63 5.59 -6.48
CA ASN A 39 -17.54 5.26 -7.59
C ASN A 39 -17.08 5.83 -8.96
N LYS A 40 -16.10 6.74 -8.97
CA LYS A 40 -15.50 7.31 -10.18
C LYS A 40 -14.23 6.57 -10.63
N LEU A 41 -13.81 5.57 -9.89
CA LEU A 41 -12.67 4.74 -10.23
C LEU A 41 -13.06 3.65 -11.24
N ASN A 42 -12.12 3.33 -12.12
CA ASN A 42 -12.24 2.22 -13.08
C ASN A 42 -11.88 0.86 -12.45
N TYR A 43 -11.52 0.85 -11.18
CA TYR A 43 -11.02 -0.31 -10.46
C TYR A 43 -11.84 -0.60 -9.20
N GLU A 44 -11.84 -1.86 -8.77
CA GLU A 44 -12.48 -2.28 -7.54
C GLU A 44 -11.86 -1.59 -6.33
N SER A 45 -12.71 -1.05 -5.45
CA SER A 45 -12.31 -0.41 -4.21
C SER A 45 -12.72 -1.24 -3.01
N ILE A 46 -11.80 -1.40 -2.06
CA ILE A 46 -12.03 -2.04 -0.76
C ILE A 46 -11.87 -0.96 0.30
N ILE A 47 -12.97 -0.65 1.00
CA ILE A 47 -12.99 0.38 2.04
C ILE A 47 -12.85 -0.30 3.40
N PHE A 48 -11.79 0.05 4.13
CA PHE A 48 -11.60 -0.32 5.52
C PHE A 48 -12.08 0.81 6.42
N ASN A 49 -13.14 0.54 7.16
CA ASN A 49 -13.70 1.48 8.12
C ASN A 49 -13.01 1.33 9.48
N LYS A 50 -12.67 2.45 10.10
CA LYS A 50 -12.05 2.54 11.43
C LYS A 50 -12.93 3.29 12.44
N ASN A 51 -14.12 3.72 12.03
CA ASN A 51 -15.11 4.31 12.91
C ASN A 51 -16.07 3.24 13.40
N GLU A 52 -15.98 2.90 14.68
CA GLU A 52 -16.81 1.86 15.30
C GLU A 52 -18.31 2.13 15.19
N SER A 53 -18.72 3.40 15.18
CA SER A 53 -20.13 3.79 15.03
C SER A 53 -20.74 3.34 13.70
N ASP A 54 -19.91 3.21 12.67
CA ASP A 54 -20.30 2.92 11.30
C ASP A 54 -20.06 1.44 10.92
N ASN A 55 -19.63 0.59 11.86
CA ASN A 55 -19.29 -0.81 11.57
C ASN A 55 -20.40 -1.59 10.87
N HIS A 56 -21.66 -1.24 11.14
CA HIS A 56 -22.83 -1.87 10.51
C HIS A 56 -23.00 -1.50 9.03
N LEU A 57 -22.28 -0.49 8.53
CA LEU A 57 -22.35 0.00 7.14
C LEU A 57 -21.24 -0.57 6.25
N TYR A 58 -20.19 -1.18 6.85
CA TYR A 58 -19.00 -1.62 6.13
C TYR A 58 -18.67 -3.08 6.43
N GLU A 59 -18.22 -3.80 5.41
CA GLU A 59 -17.80 -5.21 5.55
C GLU A 59 -16.42 -5.32 6.23
N ASN A 60 -15.49 -4.40 5.89
CA ASN A 60 -14.12 -4.45 6.39
C ASN A 60 -13.96 -3.41 7.51
N ASN A 61 -13.93 -3.87 8.74
CA ASN A 61 -13.78 -3.02 9.91
C ASN A 61 -12.45 -3.29 10.62
N LEU A 62 -11.74 -2.23 10.99
CA LEU A 62 -10.49 -2.28 11.72
C LEU A 62 -10.54 -1.35 12.94
N PRO A 63 -9.78 -1.64 14.00
CA PRO A 63 -9.67 -0.71 15.12
C PRO A 63 -9.03 0.61 14.68
N ASN A 64 -9.41 1.72 15.32
CA ASN A 64 -8.85 3.04 15.03
C ASN A 64 -7.47 3.21 15.67
N VAL A 65 -6.50 2.47 15.14
CA VAL A 65 -5.09 2.53 15.55
C VAL A 65 -4.20 2.69 14.33
N GLY A 66 -3.01 3.25 14.52
CA GLY A 66 -1.94 3.26 13.50
C GLY A 66 -2.28 3.97 12.19
N ARG A 67 -3.30 4.84 12.16
CA ARG A 67 -3.71 5.61 10.98
C ARG A 67 -3.86 4.70 9.74
N GLU A 68 -3.54 5.23 8.56
CA GLU A 68 -3.64 4.53 7.26
C GLU A 68 -2.70 3.33 7.18
N THR A 69 -1.51 3.44 7.78
CA THR A 69 -0.51 2.36 7.72
C THR A 69 -1.03 1.05 8.31
N HIS A 70 -1.83 1.12 9.40
CA HIS A 70 -2.43 -0.09 9.97
C HIS A 70 -3.34 -0.78 8.94
N THR A 71 -4.18 -0.02 8.24
CA THR A 71 -5.05 -0.53 7.16
C THR A 71 -4.23 -1.17 6.04
N PHE A 72 -3.20 -0.48 5.56
CA PHE A 72 -2.40 -0.95 4.43
C PHE A 72 -1.63 -2.23 4.76
N MET A 73 -1.04 -2.29 5.96
CA MET A 73 -0.34 -3.49 6.42
C MET A 73 -1.30 -4.65 6.66
N SER A 74 -2.49 -4.40 7.24
CA SER A 74 -3.52 -5.43 7.43
C SER A 74 -3.93 -6.03 6.08
N TYR A 75 -4.24 -5.19 5.08
CA TYR A 75 -4.57 -5.66 3.75
C TYR A 75 -3.45 -6.52 3.12
N ILE A 76 -2.19 -6.06 3.22
CA ILE A 76 -1.05 -6.82 2.69
C ILE A 76 -0.93 -8.18 3.39
N ILE A 77 -1.05 -8.22 4.72
CA ILE A 77 -0.92 -9.45 5.50
C ILE A 77 -2.03 -10.44 5.13
N ASP A 78 -3.28 -9.98 5.10
CA ASP A 78 -4.44 -10.83 4.85
C ASP A 78 -4.49 -11.37 3.41
N ASN A 79 -3.89 -10.64 2.47
CA ASN A 79 -3.90 -10.97 1.04
C ASN A 79 -2.53 -11.36 0.49
N TYR A 80 -1.50 -11.58 1.32
CA TYR A 80 -0.11 -11.70 0.89
C TYR A 80 0.10 -12.71 -0.25
N ASP A 81 -0.58 -13.85 -0.19
CA ASP A 81 -0.50 -14.89 -1.22
C ASP A 81 -1.39 -14.63 -2.46
N ASN A 82 -2.38 -13.73 -2.33
CA ASN A 82 -3.40 -13.44 -3.36
C ASN A 82 -3.46 -11.96 -3.73
N LEU A 83 -2.36 -11.21 -3.54
CA LEU A 83 -2.29 -9.80 -3.93
C LEU A 83 -2.57 -9.63 -5.43
N PRO A 84 -3.33 -8.60 -5.84
CA PRO A 84 -3.43 -8.18 -7.24
C PRO A 84 -2.04 -7.74 -7.75
N ASN A 85 -1.88 -7.55 -9.07
CA ASN A 85 -0.61 -7.10 -9.63
C ASN A 85 -0.19 -5.74 -9.08
N TYR A 86 -1.15 -4.87 -8.79
CA TYR A 86 -0.94 -3.57 -8.17
C TYR A 86 -1.99 -3.28 -7.11
N VAL A 87 -1.58 -2.52 -6.09
CA VAL A 87 -2.48 -1.97 -5.07
C VAL A 87 -2.27 -0.46 -5.00
N ALA A 88 -3.37 0.28 -5.09
CA ALA A 88 -3.39 1.70 -4.76
C ALA A 88 -3.84 1.85 -3.31
N PHE A 89 -2.97 2.32 -2.44
CA PHE A 89 -3.28 2.64 -1.05
C PHE A 89 -3.61 4.12 -0.94
N VAL A 90 -4.76 4.46 -0.37
CA VAL A 90 -5.24 5.85 -0.27
C VAL A 90 -5.98 6.11 1.04
N GLN A 91 -6.04 7.37 1.42
CA GLN A 91 -6.83 7.85 2.55
C GLN A 91 -8.31 7.94 2.19
N GLY A 92 -9.19 8.05 3.19
CA GLY A 92 -10.64 8.27 2.99
C GLY A 92 -10.94 9.57 2.26
N ASN A 93 -10.23 10.66 2.59
CA ASN A 93 -10.19 11.91 1.81
C ASN A 93 -8.81 12.10 1.19
N PRO A 94 -8.54 11.62 -0.03
CA PRO A 94 -7.22 11.71 -0.65
C PRO A 94 -6.91 13.08 -1.25
N PHE A 95 -7.91 13.96 -1.40
CA PHE A 95 -7.81 15.21 -2.17
C PHE A 95 -6.95 16.27 -1.49
N ASP A 96 -6.78 16.22 -0.17
CA ASP A 96 -5.93 17.14 0.58
C ASP A 96 -4.44 17.06 0.15
N HIS A 97 -4.04 15.92 -0.38
CA HIS A 97 -2.66 15.65 -0.81
C HIS A 97 -2.53 15.42 -2.33
N CYS A 98 -3.62 15.07 -3.01
CA CYS A 98 -3.66 14.80 -4.44
C CYS A 98 -5.02 15.19 -5.04
N ASP A 99 -5.15 16.43 -5.49
CA ASP A 99 -6.42 16.97 -6.03
C ASP A 99 -6.99 16.15 -7.19
N ASN A 100 -6.12 15.50 -7.97
CA ASN A 100 -6.46 14.73 -9.18
C ASN A 100 -6.30 13.21 -9.00
N VAL A 101 -6.33 12.70 -7.76
CA VAL A 101 -6.08 11.30 -7.42
C VAL A 101 -6.87 10.29 -8.27
N ILE A 102 -8.12 10.61 -8.59
CA ILE A 102 -8.97 9.76 -9.45
C ILE A 102 -8.36 9.61 -10.85
N ASN A 103 -7.90 10.71 -11.45
CA ASN A 103 -7.28 10.68 -12.75
C ASN A 103 -5.92 9.96 -12.71
N GLU A 104 -5.15 10.15 -11.65
CA GLU A 104 -3.87 9.47 -11.44
C GLU A 104 -4.05 7.95 -11.36
N ILE A 105 -5.04 7.49 -10.58
CA ILE A 105 -5.33 6.05 -10.44
C ILE A 105 -5.89 5.50 -11.76
N ASN A 106 -6.89 6.17 -12.36
CA ASN A 106 -7.52 5.70 -13.60
C ASN A 106 -6.57 5.72 -14.80
N GLY A 107 -5.62 6.66 -14.81
CA GLY A 107 -4.62 6.81 -15.87
C GLY A 107 -3.30 6.06 -15.61
N PHE A 108 -3.22 5.25 -14.56
CA PHE A 108 -2.00 4.51 -14.24
C PHE A 108 -1.58 3.58 -15.40
N ASP A 109 -0.34 3.69 -15.84
CA ASP A 109 0.16 3.04 -17.06
C ASP A 109 0.78 1.65 -16.84
N PHE A 110 0.85 1.18 -15.58
CA PHE A 110 1.39 -0.13 -15.17
C PHE A 110 2.89 -0.34 -15.48
N LYS A 111 3.64 0.74 -15.71
CA LYS A 111 5.08 0.65 -15.99
C LYS A 111 5.95 0.85 -14.76
N SER A 112 5.47 1.63 -13.79
CA SER A 112 6.18 1.90 -12.55
C SER A 112 5.80 0.88 -11.48
N GLU A 113 6.77 0.37 -10.73
CA GLU A 113 6.48 -0.50 -9.59
C GLU A 113 6.02 0.26 -8.34
N PHE A 114 6.31 1.56 -8.28
CA PHE A 114 5.90 2.45 -7.21
C PHE A 114 5.61 3.84 -7.77
N LEU A 115 4.39 4.30 -7.56
CA LEU A 115 3.95 5.65 -7.93
C LEU A 115 3.36 6.34 -6.70
N PRO A 116 4.04 7.33 -6.12
CA PRO A 116 3.45 8.16 -5.08
C PRO A 116 2.33 9.01 -5.66
N LEU A 117 1.18 9.06 -4.95
CA LEU A 117 0.02 9.86 -5.31
C LEU A 117 0.04 11.16 -4.50
N GLY A 118 0.44 12.26 -5.13
CA GLY A 118 0.54 13.56 -4.49
C GLY A 118 1.80 14.33 -4.82
N ARG A 119 2.00 15.45 -4.13
CA ARG A 119 3.16 16.31 -4.35
C ARG A 119 4.40 15.74 -3.67
N VAL A 120 5.45 15.53 -4.44
CA VAL A 120 6.73 15.06 -3.92
C VAL A 120 7.46 16.22 -3.23
N ASN A 121 7.72 16.08 -1.94
CA ASN A 121 8.55 17.01 -1.18
C ASN A 121 9.94 16.42 -0.95
N ARG A 122 10.98 17.17 -1.26
CA ARG A 122 12.35 16.79 -0.92
C ARG A 122 12.63 17.24 0.51
N TYR A 123 12.92 16.31 1.39
CA TYR A 123 13.44 16.59 2.71
C TYR A 123 14.96 16.70 2.66
N ASN A 124 15.49 17.92 2.78
CA ASN A 124 16.83 18.13 3.26
C ASN A 124 16.72 18.11 4.80
N MET A 125 17.12 16.99 5.39
CA MET A 125 16.98 16.81 6.83
C MET A 125 18.07 17.60 7.56
N GLU A 126 17.69 18.79 8.03
CA GLU A 126 18.40 19.54 9.07
C GLU A 126 17.72 19.41 10.46
N TYR A 127 16.67 18.57 10.57
CA TYR A 127 15.92 18.35 11.81
C TYR A 127 16.39 17.07 12.48
N GLU A 128 17.29 17.17 13.45
CA GLU A 128 17.85 16.07 14.21
C GLU A 128 16.80 15.10 14.81
N SER A 129 15.67 15.62 15.30
CA SER A 129 14.65 14.81 15.96
C SER A 129 13.89 13.83 15.03
N ILE A 130 13.63 14.24 13.79
CA ILE A 130 12.98 13.36 12.81
C ILE A 130 13.97 12.32 12.30
N ASP A 131 15.23 12.70 12.20
CA ASP A 131 16.32 11.82 11.78
C ASP A 131 16.49 10.66 12.77
N ASP A 132 16.47 10.92 14.07
CA ASP A 132 16.59 9.90 15.11
C ASP A 132 15.42 8.92 15.11
N GLN A 133 14.19 9.38 14.92
CA GLN A 133 13.01 8.53 14.83
C GLN A 133 13.06 7.64 13.60
N MET A 134 13.44 8.19 12.43
CA MET A 134 13.57 7.43 11.20
C MET A 134 14.71 6.42 11.27
N ARG A 135 15.85 6.76 11.89
CA ARG A 135 16.95 5.81 12.12
C ARG A 135 16.51 4.68 13.03
N SER A 136 15.92 5.00 14.18
CA SER A 136 15.41 4.01 15.12
C SER A 136 14.39 3.07 14.47
N PHE A 137 13.50 3.59 13.64
CA PHE A 137 12.60 2.77 12.84
C PHE A 137 13.37 1.89 11.86
N GLY A 138 14.34 2.45 11.12
CA GLY A 138 15.18 1.70 10.19
C GLY A 138 15.94 0.56 10.87
N GLU A 139 16.56 0.82 12.03
CA GLU A 139 17.25 -0.19 12.84
C GLU A 139 16.30 -1.31 13.27
N THR A 140 15.13 -0.96 13.81
CA THR A 140 14.09 -1.92 14.22
C THR A 140 13.65 -2.81 13.07
N MET A 141 13.55 -2.26 11.88
CA MET A 141 13.09 -2.95 10.66
C MET A 141 14.22 -3.62 9.88
N GLY A 142 15.48 -3.39 10.25
CA GLY A 142 16.64 -3.85 9.48
C GLY A 142 16.81 -3.14 8.14
N ILE A 143 16.36 -1.88 8.05
CA ILE A 143 16.43 -1.04 6.84
C ILE A 143 17.48 0.05 7.05
N ASN A 144 18.40 0.20 6.10
CA ASN A 144 19.32 1.33 6.07
C ASN A 144 18.64 2.55 5.43
N ILE A 145 18.28 3.54 6.24
CA ILE A 145 17.68 4.79 5.75
C ILE A 145 18.81 5.80 5.50
N THR A 146 18.89 6.28 4.27
CA THR A 146 19.90 7.28 3.84
C THR A 146 19.23 8.61 3.50
N PHE A 147 19.94 9.71 3.73
CA PHE A 147 19.48 11.05 3.41
C PHE A 147 20.39 11.70 2.35
N PRO A 148 19.86 12.64 1.54
CA PRO A 148 18.50 13.18 1.57
C PRO A 148 17.44 12.18 1.10
N SER A 149 16.23 12.25 1.68
CA SER A 149 15.10 11.43 1.29
C SER A 149 13.99 12.27 0.65
N TYR A 150 13.12 11.61 -0.12
CA TYR A 150 11.92 12.22 -0.66
C TYR A 150 10.73 11.70 0.11
N ASN A 151 9.80 12.59 0.44
CA ASN A 151 8.54 12.23 1.07
C ASN A 151 7.37 12.73 0.22
N VAL A 152 6.32 11.91 0.19
CA VAL A 152 5.01 12.30 -0.35
C VAL A 152 4.04 12.31 0.81
N PRO A 153 3.51 13.48 1.20
CA PRO A 153 2.49 13.56 2.25
C PRO A 153 1.26 12.71 1.91
N GLY A 154 0.57 12.25 2.96
CA GLY A 154 -0.69 11.55 2.81
C GLY A 154 -0.58 10.04 2.70
N ALA A 155 0.63 9.46 2.76
CA ALA A 155 0.86 8.01 2.68
C ALA A 155 0.15 7.32 1.49
N GLN A 156 -0.09 8.05 0.38
CA GLN A 156 -0.85 7.57 -0.78
C GLN A 156 0.09 7.14 -1.89
N HIS A 157 -0.11 5.92 -2.41
CA HIS A 157 0.76 5.40 -3.49
C HIS A 157 0.13 4.19 -4.18
N ILE A 158 0.57 3.95 -5.43
CA ILE A 158 0.36 2.68 -6.13
C ILE A 158 1.65 1.87 -6.02
N ILE A 159 1.53 0.59 -5.68
CA ILE A 159 2.67 -0.30 -5.51
C ILE A 159 2.41 -1.65 -6.15
N SER A 160 3.42 -2.22 -6.81
CA SER A 160 3.34 -3.54 -7.42
C SER A 160 3.41 -4.65 -6.37
N ARG A 161 2.70 -5.76 -6.62
CA ARG A 161 2.83 -7.02 -5.86
C ARG A 161 4.30 -7.48 -5.78
N ARG A 162 5.06 -7.32 -6.88
CA ARG A 162 6.47 -7.69 -6.94
C ARG A 162 7.29 -6.90 -5.92
N LEU A 163 7.02 -5.60 -5.78
CA LEU A 163 7.73 -4.76 -4.81
C LEU A 163 7.33 -5.10 -3.37
N ILE A 164 6.04 -5.34 -3.11
CA ILE A 164 5.56 -5.81 -1.80
C ILE A 164 6.27 -7.11 -1.43
N ARG A 165 6.31 -8.08 -2.32
CA ARG A 165 6.91 -9.41 -2.06
C ARG A 165 8.43 -9.44 -1.99
N LYS A 166 9.13 -8.30 -2.14
CA LYS A 166 10.55 -8.20 -1.79
C LYS A 166 10.80 -8.40 -0.30
N HIS A 167 9.80 -8.13 0.53
CA HIS A 167 9.83 -8.43 1.96
C HIS A 167 8.89 -9.60 2.29
N PRO A 168 9.28 -10.51 3.18
CA PRO A 168 8.40 -11.59 3.63
C PRO A 168 7.23 -11.03 4.46
N ILE A 169 6.16 -11.82 4.60
CA ILE A 169 4.96 -11.41 5.36
C ILE A 169 5.29 -11.00 6.82
N GLU A 170 6.30 -11.62 7.43
CA GLU A 170 6.76 -11.30 8.79
C GLU A 170 7.29 -9.88 8.93
N PHE A 171 7.82 -9.29 7.84
CA PHE A 171 8.22 -7.88 7.83
C PHE A 171 7.01 -6.98 8.07
N TYR A 172 5.90 -7.22 7.38
CA TYR A 172 4.66 -6.44 7.51
C TYR A 172 4.00 -6.64 8.88
N LYS A 173 4.02 -7.86 9.42
CA LYS A 173 3.55 -8.17 10.77
C LYS A 173 4.34 -7.40 11.84
N LYS A 174 5.65 -7.25 11.69
CA LYS A 174 6.48 -6.44 12.61
C LYS A 174 6.06 -4.97 12.62
N ILE A 175 5.72 -4.38 11.45
CA ILE A 175 5.29 -2.99 11.37
C ILE A 175 4.01 -2.75 12.18
N ILE A 176 3.07 -3.67 12.16
CA ILE A 176 1.82 -3.54 12.93
C ILE A 176 2.08 -3.61 14.45
N VAL A 177 3.02 -4.43 14.90
CA VAL A 177 3.30 -4.66 16.33
C VAL A 177 4.23 -3.58 16.91
N ALA A 178 5.08 -2.96 16.11
CA ALA A 178 6.07 -1.96 16.53
C ALA A 178 5.48 -0.57 16.89
N ARG A 179 4.16 -0.46 17.13
CA ARG A 179 3.46 0.80 17.42
C ARG A 179 2.83 0.84 18.79
#